data_f6e3bfb5225e2652873d85c5dbd0f4c8
#
_entry.id   f6e3bfb5225e2652873d85c5dbd0f4c8
#
_cell.length_a   1.000
_cell.length_b   1.000
_cell.length_c   1.000
_cell.angle_alpha   90.00
_cell.angle_beta   90.00
_cell.angle_gamma   90.00
#
_symmetry.space_group_name_H-M   'P 1'
#
loop_
_entity.id
_entity.type
_entity.pdbx_description
1 polymer ?
#
loop_
_entity_poly.entity_id
_entity_poly.type
_entity_poly.pdbx_seq_one_letter_code
_entity_poly.pdbx_strand_id
1 'polypeptide(L)'
;MPLVSMRQLLDEAARGGYGVGAFNVNNMEQIQAIMEAARETKSPVIIQASRGARSYSQDRFLYHLMLAATELYPEIPTVLHLDHGNSVDTCKSAIAMGFTSVMMDGSLMPDGKTPSTFEYNVSATREVVELAHAKGVTVEGEIGCLGGIEDGHGAGLDGLSHLTDPNQAVEFVKQTGLDALAIAIGTSHGAYKFTKKPTGETLKMDRLIEIHKKLPNTHLVMHGSSSVPKDLQDIINQYGGKLKPTWGVPVEEIQLGIKNGVRKINVDTDNRLAITGAIRKVFFEKPEEFDPRSYMKPAREAMKKVVATRMTQFGQAGHIGDYAPIPLEEMAKRYQGNGKPAVESGS
;
A
#
# COMPACT_ATOMS: atom_id res chain seq x y z
N MET A 1 -1.65 -18.15 -13.60
CA MET A 1 -1.74 -17.96 -12.31
C MET A 1 -1.24 -16.58 -11.98
N PRO A 2 -0.96 -15.89 -11.11
CA PRO A 2 -1.10 -16.19 -9.71
C PRO A 2 -1.57 -14.97 -8.92
N LEU A 3 -2.84 -14.63 -9.10
CA LEU A 3 -3.47 -13.78 -8.12
C LEU A 3 -3.55 -14.57 -6.82
N VAL A 4 -2.95 -14.01 -5.77
CA VAL A 4 -2.97 -14.58 -4.42
C VAL A 4 -3.68 -13.64 -3.45
N SER A 5 -4.18 -14.16 -2.35
CA SER A 5 -4.68 -13.33 -1.26
C SER A 5 -3.53 -12.54 -0.63
N MET A 6 -3.80 -11.33 -0.19
CA MET A 6 -2.77 -10.56 0.53
C MET A 6 -2.37 -11.24 1.83
N ARG A 7 -3.29 -11.94 2.49
CA ARG A 7 -2.99 -12.70 3.70
C ARG A 7 -1.88 -13.70 3.47
N GLN A 8 -1.95 -14.52 2.41
CA GLN A 8 -0.90 -15.47 2.08
C GLN A 8 0.44 -14.76 1.85
N LEU A 9 0.44 -13.65 1.11
CA LEU A 9 1.64 -12.90 0.78
C LEU A 9 2.30 -12.33 2.04
N LEU A 10 1.51 -11.78 2.95
CA LEU A 10 2.00 -11.22 4.20
C LEU A 10 2.42 -12.29 5.23
N ASP A 11 1.80 -13.47 5.22
CA ASP A 11 2.21 -14.59 6.07
C ASP A 11 3.61 -15.09 5.67
N GLU A 12 3.90 -15.19 4.36
CA GLU A 12 5.26 -15.52 3.90
C GLU A 12 6.27 -14.41 4.25
N ALA A 13 5.88 -13.15 4.06
CA ALA A 13 6.71 -12.02 4.46
C ALA A 13 7.05 -12.04 5.95
N ALA A 14 6.09 -12.43 6.80
CA ALA A 14 6.31 -12.57 8.23
C ALA A 14 7.28 -13.70 8.56
N ARG A 15 7.18 -14.86 7.89
CA ARG A 15 8.11 -15.98 8.02
C ARG A 15 9.52 -15.62 7.57
N GLY A 16 9.62 -14.89 6.44
CA GLY A 16 10.91 -14.45 5.88
C GLY A 16 11.50 -13.20 6.54
N GLY A 17 10.75 -12.52 7.42
CA GLY A 17 11.23 -11.33 8.12
C GLY A 17 11.36 -10.08 7.23
N TYR A 18 10.64 -10.00 6.12
CA TYR A 18 10.67 -8.86 5.20
C TYR A 18 9.33 -8.12 5.13
N GLY A 19 9.34 -6.94 4.51
CA GLY A 19 8.14 -6.18 4.19
C GLY A 19 7.85 -6.21 2.71
N VAL A 20 6.59 -6.01 2.32
CA VAL A 20 6.16 -5.98 0.93
C VAL A 20 5.66 -4.59 0.57
N GLY A 21 6.23 -4.02 -0.48
CA GLY A 21 5.77 -2.77 -1.04
C GLY A 21 4.41 -2.93 -1.73
N ALA A 22 3.50 -2.02 -1.40
CA ALA A 22 2.22 -1.85 -2.07
C ALA A 22 2.27 -0.56 -2.89
N PHE A 23 2.19 -0.71 -4.20
CA PHE A 23 2.44 0.37 -5.15
C PHE A 23 1.15 0.80 -5.83
N ASN A 24 0.82 2.09 -5.71
CA ASN A 24 -0.39 2.67 -6.29
C ASN A 24 -0.27 2.82 -7.82
N VAL A 25 -1.36 2.54 -8.51
CA VAL A 25 -1.45 2.61 -9.97
C VAL A 25 -2.67 3.41 -10.43
N ASN A 26 -2.49 4.15 -11.53
CA ASN A 26 -3.54 4.91 -12.20
C ASN A 26 -3.59 4.62 -13.71
N ASN A 27 -2.54 4.05 -14.28
CA ASN A 27 -2.39 3.86 -15.72
C ASN A 27 -1.51 2.65 -16.07
N MET A 28 -1.42 2.34 -17.34
CA MET A 28 -0.68 1.20 -17.87
C MET A 28 0.82 1.28 -17.54
N GLU A 29 1.44 2.43 -17.70
CA GLU A 29 2.90 2.60 -17.55
C GLU A 29 3.36 2.36 -16.11
N GLN A 30 2.53 2.74 -15.13
CA GLN A 30 2.80 2.45 -13.72
C GLN A 30 2.74 0.95 -13.43
N ILE A 31 1.74 0.26 -13.97
CA ILE A 31 1.62 -1.20 -13.82
C ILE A 31 2.81 -1.91 -14.47
N GLN A 32 3.19 -1.52 -15.68
CA GLN A 32 4.36 -2.08 -16.36
C GLN A 32 5.64 -1.87 -15.55
N ALA A 33 5.87 -0.66 -15.04
CA ALA A 33 7.05 -0.33 -14.23
C ALA A 33 7.15 -1.22 -12.97
N ILE A 34 6.04 -1.43 -12.29
CA ILE A 34 5.98 -2.27 -11.08
C ILE A 34 6.28 -3.74 -11.42
N MET A 35 5.65 -4.28 -12.46
CA MET A 35 5.84 -5.69 -12.82
C MET A 35 7.24 -5.97 -13.38
N GLU A 36 7.80 -5.05 -14.16
CA GLU A 36 9.19 -5.14 -14.62
C GLU A 36 10.18 -5.10 -13.45
N ALA A 37 9.96 -4.22 -12.47
CA ALA A 37 10.76 -4.17 -11.24
C ALA A 37 10.63 -5.45 -10.41
N ALA A 38 9.41 -5.98 -10.27
CA ALA A 38 9.14 -7.22 -9.54
C ALA A 38 9.85 -8.42 -10.18
N ARG A 39 9.85 -8.51 -11.52
CA ARG A 39 10.59 -9.55 -12.25
C ARG A 39 12.10 -9.40 -12.10
N GLU A 40 12.62 -8.17 -12.25
CA GLU A 40 14.05 -7.88 -12.15
C GLU A 40 14.59 -8.22 -10.75
N THR A 41 13.85 -7.88 -9.71
CA THR A 41 14.24 -8.13 -8.32
C THR A 41 13.79 -9.51 -7.80
N LYS A 42 13.04 -10.28 -8.59
CA LYS A 42 12.41 -11.55 -8.17
C LYS A 42 11.55 -11.36 -6.91
N SER A 43 10.68 -10.38 -6.91
CA SER A 43 9.84 -9.99 -5.79
C SER A 43 8.38 -10.37 -5.98
N PRO A 44 7.67 -10.86 -4.95
CA PRO A 44 6.21 -10.81 -4.92
C PRO A 44 5.74 -9.36 -4.90
N VAL A 45 4.49 -9.05 -5.23
CA VAL A 45 4.06 -7.65 -5.34
C VAL A 45 2.59 -7.43 -4.95
N ILE A 46 2.32 -6.28 -4.34
CA ILE A 46 0.97 -5.74 -4.16
C ILE A 46 0.80 -4.57 -5.13
N ILE A 47 -0.09 -4.73 -6.10
CA ILE A 47 -0.58 -3.63 -6.94
C ILE A 47 -1.84 -3.11 -6.31
N GLN A 48 -1.90 -1.81 -6.00
CA GLN A 48 -3.07 -1.24 -5.35
C GLN A 48 -3.66 -0.07 -6.11
N ALA A 49 -4.97 0.03 -6.05
CA ALA A 49 -5.74 1.10 -6.66
C ALA A 49 -6.66 1.73 -5.61
N SER A 50 -6.52 3.05 -5.43
CA SER A 50 -7.44 3.82 -4.60
C SER A 50 -8.79 4.00 -5.31
N ARG A 51 -9.79 4.44 -4.56
CA ARG A 51 -11.07 4.85 -5.13
C ARG A 51 -10.88 5.95 -6.19
N GLY A 52 -9.97 6.91 -5.94
CA GLY A 52 -9.65 7.97 -6.89
C GLY A 52 -9.03 7.43 -8.17
N ALA A 53 -8.10 6.49 -8.07
CA ALA A 53 -7.50 5.81 -9.22
C ALA A 53 -8.55 5.05 -10.05
N ARG A 54 -9.44 4.31 -9.38
CA ARG A 54 -10.53 3.58 -10.04
C ARG A 54 -11.49 4.52 -10.79
N SER A 55 -11.84 5.65 -10.19
CA SER A 55 -12.68 6.67 -10.82
C SER A 55 -12.00 7.33 -12.02
N TYR A 56 -10.72 7.70 -11.87
CA TYR A 56 -9.93 8.33 -12.93
C TYR A 56 -9.76 7.44 -14.15
N SER A 57 -9.34 6.20 -13.93
CA SER A 57 -9.01 5.25 -15.00
C SER A 57 -10.25 4.52 -15.53
N GLN A 58 -11.39 4.68 -14.90
CA GLN A 58 -12.58 3.83 -15.04
C GLN A 58 -12.30 2.36 -14.64
N ASP A 59 -13.10 1.85 -13.74
CA ASP A 59 -12.91 0.55 -13.07
C ASP A 59 -12.52 -0.59 -14.00
N ARG A 60 -13.21 -0.74 -15.13
CA ARG A 60 -13.00 -1.83 -16.07
C ARG A 60 -11.63 -1.75 -16.74
N PHE A 61 -11.23 -0.56 -17.19
CA PHE A 61 -9.91 -0.39 -17.80
C PHE A 61 -8.80 -0.72 -16.82
N LEU A 62 -8.85 -0.15 -15.62
CA LEU A 62 -7.80 -0.36 -14.64
C LEU A 62 -7.71 -1.83 -14.22
N TYR A 63 -8.84 -2.45 -13.95
CA TYR A 63 -8.88 -3.86 -13.57
C TYR A 63 -8.30 -4.78 -14.66
N HIS A 64 -8.69 -4.59 -15.92
CA HIS A 64 -8.16 -5.39 -17.02
C HIS A 64 -6.67 -5.14 -17.28
N LEU A 65 -6.18 -3.92 -17.07
CA LEU A 65 -4.73 -3.66 -17.11
C LEU A 65 -3.98 -4.42 -16.00
N MET A 66 -4.54 -4.45 -14.79
CA MET A 66 -3.96 -5.22 -13.69
C MET A 66 -4.01 -6.73 -13.96
N LEU A 67 -5.10 -7.24 -14.55
CA LEU A 67 -5.19 -8.65 -14.97
C LEU A 67 -4.18 -8.96 -16.07
N ALA A 68 -4.07 -8.13 -17.10
CA ALA A 68 -3.09 -8.31 -18.17
C ALA A 68 -1.65 -8.41 -17.62
N ALA A 69 -1.34 -7.63 -16.58
CA ALA A 69 -0.06 -7.73 -15.91
C ALA A 69 0.17 -9.13 -15.30
N THR A 70 -0.85 -9.71 -14.66
CA THR A 70 -0.72 -11.05 -14.06
C THR A 70 -0.60 -12.16 -15.11
N GLU A 71 -1.17 -11.96 -16.28
CA GLU A 71 -1.05 -12.90 -17.41
C GLU A 71 0.33 -12.81 -18.07
N LEU A 72 0.90 -11.60 -18.17
CA LEU A 72 2.23 -11.38 -18.77
C LEU A 72 3.39 -11.80 -17.85
N TYR A 73 3.15 -11.82 -16.54
CA TYR A 73 4.15 -12.16 -15.52
C TYR A 73 3.63 -13.30 -14.61
N PRO A 74 3.34 -14.49 -15.17
CA PRO A 74 2.70 -15.58 -14.42
C PRO A 74 3.57 -16.15 -13.30
N GLU A 75 4.85 -15.88 -13.29
CA GLU A 75 5.80 -16.28 -12.25
C GLU A 75 5.73 -15.41 -10.99
N ILE A 76 5.16 -14.19 -11.07
CA ILE A 76 5.16 -13.23 -9.96
C ILE A 76 3.89 -13.39 -9.12
N PRO A 77 3.98 -13.79 -7.84
CA PRO A 77 2.84 -13.75 -6.92
C PRO A 77 2.34 -12.32 -6.78
N THR A 78 1.10 -12.07 -7.22
CA THR A 78 0.55 -10.72 -7.31
C THR A 78 -0.74 -10.61 -6.52
N VAL A 79 -0.88 -9.56 -5.73
CA VAL A 79 -2.10 -9.14 -5.03
C VAL A 79 -2.70 -7.96 -5.76
N LEU A 80 -3.99 -8.00 -6.03
CA LEU A 80 -4.77 -6.84 -6.43
C LEU A 80 -5.50 -6.29 -5.20
N HIS A 81 -5.14 -5.10 -4.76
CA HIS A 81 -5.62 -4.50 -3.52
C HIS A 81 -6.41 -3.21 -3.77
N LEU A 82 -7.61 -3.10 -3.18
CA LEU A 82 -8.32 -1.83 -3.05
C LEU A 82 -7.74 -1.05 -1.88
N ASP A 83 -7.15 0.10 -2.17
CA ASP A 83 -6.60 1.05 -1.21
C ASP A 83 -7.66 2.08 -0.83
N HIS A 84 -7.86 2.35 0.47
CA HIS A 84 -8.83 3.30 1.02
C HIS A 84 -10.27 3.17 0.49
N GLY A 85 -10.87 2.01 0.65
CA GLY A 85 -12.32 1.85 0.45
C GLY A 85 -13.10 2.63 1.52
N ASN A 86 -13.90 3.62 1.09
CA ASN A 86 -14.61 4.55 1.99
C ASN A 86 -16.00 4.05 2.44
N SER A 87 -16.41 2.91 1.97
CA SER A 87 -17.70 2.30 2.32
C SER A 87 -17.71 0.81 2.04
N VAL A 88 -18.64 0.11 2.66
CA VAL A 88 -18.88 -1.30 2.41
C VAL A 88 -19.17 -1.57 0.93
N ASP A 89 -19.94 -0.71 0.26
CA ASP A 89 -20.27 -0.87 -1.16
C ASP A 89 -19.05 -0.70 -2.07
N THR A 90 -18.13 0.19 -1.73
CA THR A 90 -16.85 0.31 -2.46
C THR A 90 -16.05 -0.98 -2.36
N CYS A 91 -15.95 -1.58 -1.18
CA CYS A 91 -15.29 -2.87 -0.98
C CYS A 91 -16.02 -4.01 -1.70
N LYS A 92 -17.36 -4.08 -1.61
CA LYS A 92 -18.18 -5.06 -2.35
C LYS A 92 -17.92 -4.99 -3.87
N SER A 93 -17.84 -3.79 -4.43
CA SER A 93 -17.58 -3.61 -5.87
C SER A 93 -16.21 -4.12 -6.27
N ALA A 94 -15.17 -3.88 -5.47
CA ALA A 94 -13.83 -4.38 -5.72
C ALA A 94 -13.76 -5.91 -5.64
N ILE A 95 -14.38 -6.49 -4.61
CA ILE A 95 -14.46 -7.96 -4.46
C ILE A 95 -15.20 -8.59 -5.65
N ALA A 96 -16.29 -7.97 -6.11
CA ALA A 96 -17.06 -8.45 -7.26
C ALA A 96 -16.27 -8.38 -8.57
N MET A 97 -15.33 -7.44 -8.69
CA MET A 97 -14.42 -7.34 -9.83
C MET A 97 -13.27 -8.37 -9.81
N GLY A 98 -13.00 -9.00 -8.67
CA GLY A 98 -11.92 -9.98 -8.53
C GLY A 98 -10.66 -9.47 -7.84
N PHE A 99 -10.74 -8.36 -7.11
CA PHE A 99 -9.67 -7.95 -6.21
C PHE A 99 -9.47 -9.02 -5.13
N THR A 100 -8.22 -9.33 -4.83
CA THR A 100 -7.86 -10.38 -3.86
C THR A 100 -7.62 -9.85 -2.45
N SER A 101 -7.71 -8.52 -2.30
CA SER A 101 -7.60 -7.81 -1.04
C SER A 101 -8.35 -6.49 -1.11
N VAL A 102 -8.95 -6.09 0.00
CA VAL A 102 -9.62 -4.79 0.13
C VAL A 102 -9.28 -4.15 1.46
N MET A 103 -9.13 -2.83 1.46
CA MET A 103 -9.06 -2.04 2.68
C MET A 103 -10.41 -1.36 2.91
N MET A 104 -10.98 -1.55 4.11
CA MET A 104 -12.08 -0.73 4.61
C MET A 104 -11.50 0.36 5.51
N ASP A 105 -11.45 1.57 5.00
CA ASP A 105 -11.07 2.74 5.80
C ASP A 105 -12.29 3.33 6.50
N GLY A 106 -12.61 2.76 7.64
CA GLY A 106 -13.69 3.25 8.50
C GLY A 106 -13.24 4.30 9.52
N SER A 107 -11.99 4.77 9.47
CA SER A 107 -11.49 5.86 10.33
C SER A 107 -12.15 7.21 10.00
N LEU A 108 -12.63 7.34 8.76
CA LEU A 108 -13.43 8.45 8.27
C LEU A 108 -14.84 7.99 7.89
N MET A 109 -15.79 8.93 7.92
CA MET A 109 -17.11 8.72 7.35
C MET A 109 -17.02 8.59 5.81
N PRO A 110 -18.07 8.10 5.13
CA PRO A 110 -18.06 7.92 3.66
C PRO A 110 -17.74 9.19 2.84
N ASP A 111 -17.86 10.37 3.43
CA ASP A 111 -17.44 11.63 2.82
C ASP A 111 -15.91 11.76 2.67
N GLY A 112 -15.15 10.90 3.35
CA GLY A 112 -13.69 10.88 3.34
C GLY A 112 -13.04 12.07 4.06
N LYS A 113 -13.76 12.75 4.94
CA LYS A 113 -13.31 13.96 5.64
C LYS A 113 -13.68 13.97 7.13
N THR A 114 -14.87 13.55 7.46
CA THR A 114 -15.37 13.57 8.83
C THR A 114 -14.83 12.36 9.59
N PRO A 115 -14.08 12.55 10.70
CA PRO A 115 -13.67 11.44 11.55
C PRO A 115 -14.87 10.61 12.02
N SER A 116 -14.76 9.29 11.97
CA SER A 116 -15.81 8.38 12.39
C SER A 116 -15.71 8.04 13.89
N THR A 117 -16.71 7.31 14.38
CA THR A 117 -16.62 6.70 15.71
C THR A 117 -15.96 5.31 15.63
N PHE A 118 -15.45 4.85 16.78
CA PHE A 118 -14.90 3.50 16.88
C PHE A 118 -15.94 2.43 16.51
N GLU A 119 -17.18 2.60 16.97
CA GLU A 119 -18.28 1.67 16.71
C GLU A 119 -18.67 1.60 15.23
N TYR A 120 -18.67 2.75 14.54
CA TYR A 120 -18.88 2.79 13.08
C TYR A 120 -17.77 2.04 12.35
N ASN A 121 -16.50 2.32 12.69
CA ASN A 121 -15.36 1.66 12.07
C ASN A 121 -15.40 0.15 12.30
N VAL A 122 -15.67 -0.31 13.52
CA VAL A 122 -15.85 -1.73 13.83
C VAL A 122 -16.97 -2.35 13.01
N SER A 123 -18.14 -1.70 12.96
CA SER A 123 -19.30 -2.24 12.26
C SER A 123 -19.05 -2.38 10.75
N ALA A 124 -18.55 -1.33 10.12
CA ALA A 124 -18.26 -1.32 8.68
C ALA A 124 -17.15 -2.31 8.31
N THR A 125 -16.06 -2.33 9.08
CA THR A 125 -14.94 -3.25 8.83
C THR A 125 -15.35 -4.70 9.01
N ARG A 126 -16.11 -5.03 10.06
CA ARG A 126 -16.61 -6.40 10.27
C ARG A 126 -17.51 -6.87 9.14
N GLU A 127 -18.44 -6.03 8.65
CA GLU A 127 -19.28 -6.38 7.51
C GLU A 127 -18.43 -6.70 6.28
N VAL A 128 -17.39 -5.92 6.00
CA VAL A 128 -16.46 -6.18 4.89
C VAL A 128 -15.68 -7.49 5.12
N VAL A 129 -15.24 -7.78 6.35
CA VAL A 129 -14.55 -9.02 6.71
C VAL A 129 -15.41 -10.23 6.41
N GLU A 130 -16.68 -10.22 6.83
CA GLU A 130 -17.61 -11.33 6.57
C GLU A 130 -17.80 -11.58 5.07
N LEU A 131 -17.99 -10.53 4.30
CA LEU A 131 -18.18 -10.62 2.84
C LEU A 131 -16.90 -11.08 2.10
N ALA A 132 -15.75 -10.57 2.50
CA ALA A 132 -14.47 -10.83 1.87
C ALA A 132 -13.95 -12.24 2.19
N HIS A 133 -13.95 -12.62 3.47
CA HIS A 133 -13.49 -13.94 3.92
C HIS A 133 -14.31 -15.08 3.32
N ALA A 134 -15.60 -14.89 3.09
CA ALA A 134 -16.45 -15.87 2.39
C ALA A 134 -15.96 -16.17 0.96
N LYS A 135 -15.14 -15.28 0.39
CA LYS A 135 -14.54 -15.42 -0.96
C LYS A 135 -13.00 -15.58 -0.94
N GLY A 136 -12.42 -15.76 0.24
CA GLY A 136 -10.96 -15.88 0.40
C GLY A 136 -10.19 -14.57 0.21
N VAL A 137 -10.90 -13.44 0.18
CA VAL A 137 -10.32 -12.10 0.00
C VAL A 137 -9.86 -11.56 1.35
N THR A 138 -8.68 -10.99 1.37
CA THR A 138 -8.06 -10.39 2.56
C THR A 138 -8.68 -9.04 2.89
N VAL A 139 -8.76 -8.70 4.18
CA VAL A 139 -9.22 -7.39 4.63
C VAL A 139 -8.17 -6.67 5.44
N GLU A 140 -7.88 -5.46 5.01
CA GLU A 140 -7.15 -4.45 5.77
C GLU A 140 -8.15 -3.47 6.37
N GLY A 141 -7.89 -3.02 7.59
CA GLY A 141 -8.62 -1.95 8.24
C GLY A 141 -7.66 -0.91 8.80
N GLU A 142 -8.18 0.23 9.21
CA GLU A 142 -7.39 1.32 9.79
C GLU A 142 -7.96 1.75 11.14
N ILE A 143 -7.07 2.00 12.09
CA ILE A 143 -7.41 2.62 13.37
C ILE A 143 -6.42 3.72 13.73
N GLY A 144 -6.93 4.81 14.27
CA GLY A 144 -6.29 6.10 14.24
C GLY A 144 -6.68 6.84 12.96
N CYS A 145 -6.17 8.02 12.76
CA CYS A 145 -6.41 8.77 11.55
C CYS A 145 -5.09 9.35 11.05
N LEU A 146 -4.72 9.00 9.82
CA LEU A 146 -3.54 9.58 9.20
C LEU A 146 -3.79 11.04 8.81
N GLY A 147 -2.79 11.89 9.04
CA GLY A 147 -2.81 13.25 8.55
C GLY A 147 -2.54 13.34 7.05
N GLY A 148 -2.69 14.55 6.49
CA GLY A 148 -2.47 14.81 5.08
C GLY A 148 -3.69 14.58 4.20
N ILE A 149 -3.49 14.67 2.89
CA ILE A 149 -4.55 14.51 1.89
C ILE A 149 -4.07 13.55 0.82
N GLU A 150 -4.85 12.50 0.56
CA GLU A 150 -4.66 11.60 -0.57
C GLU A 150 -5.94 11.57 -1.41
N ASP A 151 -5.81 11.77 -2.72
CA ASP A 151 -6.93 11.84 -3.68
C ASP A 151 -8.08 12.78 -3.25
N GLY A 152 -7.75 13.87 -2.53
CA GLY A 152 -8.74 14.83 -2.04
C GLY A 152 -9.43 14.43 -0.74
N HIS A 153 -8.99 13.37 -0.09
CA HIS A 153 -9.51 12.85 1.18
C HIS A 153 -8.43 12.93 2.28
N GLY A 154 -8.85 13.17 3.52
CA GLY A 154 -7.97 13.23 4.68
C GLY A 154 -8.47 14.22 5.75
N ALA A 155 -8.06 14.00 6.98
CA ALA A 155 -8.52 14.77 8.17
C ALA A 155 -7.78 16.10 8.40
N GLY A 156 -7.02 16.61 7.40
CA GLY A 156 -6.28 17.86 7.54
C GLY A 156 -4.83 17.70 8.00
N LEU A 157 -4.14 18.81 8.30
CA LEU A 157 -2.68 18.88 8.44
C LEU A 157 -2.11 18.40 9.80
N ASP A 158 -2.93 18.20 10.83
CA ASP A 158 -2.46 17.91 12.19
C ASP A 158 -2.38 16.40 12.47
N GLY A 159 -1.57 15.67 11.70
CA GLY A 159 -1.40 14.22 11.80
C GLY A 159 -0.87 13.66 13.12
N LEU A 160 -0.59 14.50 14.12
CA LEU A 160 -0.13 14.08 15.44
C LEU A 160 -1.28 13.81 16.43
N SER A 161 -2.50 14.27 16.15
CA SER A 161 -3.60 14.22 17.10
C SER A 161 -4.33 12.88 17.18
N HIS A 162 -4.07 11.96 16.26
CA HIS A 162 -4.84 10.71 16.12
C HIS A 162 -3.98 9.45 16.01
N LEU A 163 -2.90 9.40 16.80
CA LEU A 163 -2.06 8.21 16.88
C LEU A 163 -2.88 7.00 17.38
N THR A 164 -2.62 5.84 16.79
CA THR A 164 -3.29 4.59 17.18
C THR A 164 -3.01 4.25 18.65
N ASP A 165 -4.07 4.08 19.42
CA ASP A 165 -3.96 3.54 20.79
C ASP A 165 -3.81 2.02 20.74
N PRO A 166 -2.79 1.43 21.42
CA PRO A 166 -2.55 -0.01 21.37
C PRO A 166 -3.68 -0.87 21.91
N ASN A 167 -4.43 -0.40 22.91
CA ASN A 167 -5.55 -1.17 23.45
C ASN A 167 -6.78 -1.10 22.54
N GLN A 168 -7.03 0.06 21.93
CA GLN A 168 -8.05 0.19 20.90
C GLN A 168 -7.72 -0.69 19.69
N ALA A 169 -6.44 -0.78 19.28
CA ALA A 169 -6.02 -1.65 18.21
C ALA A 169 -6.35 -3.13 18.49
N VAL A 170 -6.09 -3.59 19.71
CA VAL A 170 -6.43 -4.96 20.14
C VAL A 170 -7.93 -5.20 20.08
N GLU A 171 -8.72 -4.27 20.62
CA GLU A 171 -10.18 -4.40 20.64
C GLU A 171 -10.76 -4.37 19.21
N PHE A 172 -10.23 -3.49 18.35
CA PHE A 172 -10.63 -3.39 16.95
C PHE A 172 -10.39 -4.70 16.19
N VAL A 173 -9.19 -5.28 16.28
CA VAL A 173 -8.85 -6.54 15.65
C VAL A 173 -9.73 -7.68 16.17
N LYS A 174 -9.97 -7.72 17.49
CA LYS A 174 -10.83 -8.73 18.12
C LYS A 174 -12.27 -8.66 17.62
N GLN A 175 -12.82 -7.45 17.50
CA GLN A 175 -14.23 -7.27 17.11
C GLN A 175 -14.43 -7.43 15.60
N THR A 176 -13.46 -7.07 14.77
CA THR A 176 -13.59 -7.09 13.31
C THR A 176 -13.13 -8.40 12.69
N GLY A 177 -12.12 -9.03 13.24
CA GLY A 177 -11.51 -10.23 12.66
C GLY A 177 -10.67 -9.97 11.40
N LEU A 178 -10.26 -8.72 11.13
CA LEU A 178 -9.43 -8.35 9.96
C LEU A 178 -8.07 -9.08 9.94
N ASP A 179 -7.39 -9.02 8.79
CA ASP A 179 -6.11 -9.70 8.54
C ASP A 179 -4.90 -8.77 8.71
N ALA A 180 -5.04 -7.52 8.31
CA ALA A 180 -4.00 -6.52 8.35
C ALA A 180 -4.52 -5.20 8.92
N LEU A 181 -3.69 -4.52 9.70
CA LEU A 181 -4.06 -3.30 10.42
C LEU A 181 -3.14 -2.15 10.04
N ALA A 182 -3.70 -1.15 9.38
CA ALA A 182 -3.05 0.14 9.20
C ALA A 182 -3.08 0.95 10.49
N ILE A 183 -1.91 1.44 10.90
CA ILE A 183 -1.71 2.16 12.15
C ILE A 183 -1.17 3.55 11.90
N ALA A 184 -1.67 4.52 12.66
CA ALA A 184 -1.18 5.89 12.67
C ALA A 184 -0.06 6.03 13.71
N ILE A 185 1.17 6.22 13.23
CA ILE A 185 2.37 6.36 14.07
C ILE A 185 3.16 7.64 13.77
N GLY A 186 2.51 8.62 13.13
CA GLY A 186 3.10 9.92 12.78
C GLY A 186 3.45 10.08 11.30
N THR A 187 3.07 9.14 10.44
CA THR A 187 3.12 9.30 8.99
C THR A 187 1.95 10.15 8.49
N SER A 188 2.07 10.71 7.29
CA SER A 188 1.00 11.44 6.62
C SER A 188 0.95 11.15 5.13
N HIS A 189 -0.23 11.27 4.53
CA HIS A 189 -0.43 11.14 3.09
C HIS A 189 0.14 12.32 2.30
N GLY A 190 0.36 12.12 1.00
CA GLY A 190 0.82 13.14 0.07
C GLY A 190 2.33 13.41 0.09
N ALA A 191 2.76 14.39 -0.71
CA ALA A 191 4.17 14.72 -0.89
C ALA A 191 4.75 15.58 0.24
N TYR A 192 3.93 16.38 0.88
CA TYR A 192 4.36 17.33 1.91
C TYR A 192 4.17 16.74 3.31
N LYS A 193 5.02 15.73 3.65
CA LYS A 193 4.93 15.00 4.92
C LYS A 193 5.58 15.75 6.08
N PHE A 194 6.83 16.15 5.90
CA PHE A 194 7.58 16.88 6.91
C PHE A 194 8.14 18.17 6.33
N THR A 195 7.98 19.28 7.05
CA THR A 195 8.47 20.61 6.65
C THR A 195 9.95 20.81 6.96
N LYS A 196 10.54 19.95 7.79
CA LYS A 196 11.97 19.95 8.13
C LYS A 196 12.53 18.54 7.91
N LYS A 197 13.84 18.48 7.63
CA LYS A 197 14.52 17.17 7.52
C LYS A 197 14.36 16.41 8.85
N PRO A 198 13.84 15.18 8.81
CA PRO A 198 13.74 14.36 10.00
C PRO A 198 15.12 14.17 10.64
N THR A 199 15.20 14.35 11.95
CA THR A 199 16.40 14.11 12.77
C THR A 199 16.01 13.30 13.99
N GLY A 200 16.66 12.17 14.18
CA GLY A 200 16.27 11.23 15.25
C GLY A 200 14.99 10.47 14.92
N GLU A 201 14.29 10.05 15.95
CA GLU A 201 13.04 9.30 15.81
C GLU A 201 11.93 10.21 15.25
N THR A 202 11.48 9.90 14.05
CA THR A 202 10.40 10.65 13.37
C THR A 202 9.06 10.02 13.62
N LEU A 203 9.03 8.68 13.66
CA LEU A 203 7.82 7.89 13.89
C LEU A 203 7.76 7.44 15.35
N LYS A 204 6.55 7.20 15.84
CA LYS A 204 6.30 6.62 17.16
C LYS A 204 6.54 5.10 17.13
N MET A 205 7.80 4.72 16.99
CA MET A 205 8.20 3.33 16.84
C MET A 205 7.93 2.50 18.10
N ASP A 206 8.05 3.09 19.28
CA ASP A 206 7.65 2.51 20.57
C ASP A 206 6.19 2.02 20.55
N ARG A 207 5.29 2.83 19.98
CA ARG A 207 3.89 2.48 19.83
C ARG A 207 3.64 1.33 18.86
N LEU A 208 4.33 1.33 17.72
CA LEU A 208 4.31 0.22 16.77
C LEU A 208 4.75 -1.08 17.42
N ILE A 209 5.85 -1.05 18.15
CA ILE A 209 6.38 -2.20 18.89
C ILE A 209 5.39 -2.72 19.92
N GLU A 210 4.74 -1.82 20.68
CA GLU A 210 3.71 -2.20 21.65
C GLU A 210 2.51 -2.87 20.96
N ILE A 211 2.01 -2.29 19.86
CA ILE A 211 0.90 -2.85 19.10
C ILE A 211 1.26 -4.25 18.58
N HIS A 212 2.42 -4.41 17.96
CA HIS A 212 2.85 -5.73 17.45
C HIS A 212 2.98 -6.76 18.56
N LYS A 213 3.53 -6.39 19.73
CA LYS A 213 3.64 -7.28 20.88
C LYS A 213 2.28 -7.76 21.40
N LYS A 214 1.25 -6.91 21.32
CA LYS A 214 -0.14 -7.26 21.68
C LYS A 214 -0.88 -8.04 20.59
N LEU A 215 -0.49 -7.84 19.32
CA LEU A 215 -1.12 -8.41 18.13
C LEU A 215 -0.10 -9.15 17.24
N PRO A 216 0.58 -10.18 17.74
CA PRO A 216 1.67 -10.84 16.99
C PRO A 216 1.20 -11.54 15.71
N ASN A 217 -0.08 -11.91 15.63
CA ASN A 217 -0.69 -12.61 14.49
C ASN A 217 -1.46 -11.66 13.53
N THR A 218 -1.36 -10.34 13.72
CA THR A 218 -1.97 -9.35 12.83
C THR A 218 -0.85 -8.61 12.11
N HIS A 219 -0.91 -8.60 10.77
CA HIS A 219 0.08 -7.89 9.97
C HIS A 219 -0.12 -6.38 10.09
N LEU A 220 0.92 -5.65 10.44
CA LEU A 220 0.87 -4.19 10.49
C LEU A 220 1.15 -3.58 9.12
N VAL A 221 0.47 -2.49 8.83
CA VAL A 221 0.60 -1.74 7.59
C VAL A 221 1.03 -0.31 7.88
N MET A 222 2.01 0.18 7.12
CA MET A 222 2.44 1.59 7.15
C MET A 222 1.91 2.31 5.92
N HIS A 223 0.98 3.24 6.14
CA HIS A 223 0.54 4.22 5.16
C HIS A 223 1.43 5.47 5.18
N GLY A 224 1.33 6.30 4.15
CA GLY A 224 2.08 7.55 4.07
C GLY A 224 3.61 7.38 4.11
N SER A 225 4.13 6.23 3.69
CA SER A 225 5.53 5.81 3.92
C SER A 225 6.48 6.10 2.77
N SER A 226 6.07 6.85 1.75
CA SER A 226 7.00 7.34 0.73
C SER A 226 8.13 8.15 1.37
N SER A 227 9.36 7.91 0.92
CA SER A 227 10.55 8.60 1.47
C SER A 227 10.82 9.95 0.83
N VAL A 228 10.10 10.27 -0.25
CA VAL A 228 10.19 11.54 -0.99
C VAL A 228 11.65 11.90 -1.31
N PRO A 229 12.36 11.09 -2.10
CA PRO A 229 13.78 11.26 -2.36
C PRO A 229 14.11 12.65 -2.93
N LYS A 230 15.18 13.25 -2.40
CA LYS A 230 15.55 14.60 -2.78
C LYS A 230 16.00 14.72 -4.24
N ASP A 231 16.69 13.73 -4.76
CA ASP A 231 17.11 13.67 -6.16
C ASP A 231 15.93 13.71 -7.14
N LEU A 232 14.80 13.05 -6.80
CA LEU A 232 13.58 13.12 -7.61
C LEU A 232 12.92 14.50 -7.56
N GLN A 233 12.94 15.17 -6.39
CA GLN A 233 12.48 16.55 -6.25
C GLN A 233 13.36 17.51 -7.06
N ASP A 234 14.68 17.32 -6.99
CA ASP A 234 15.65 18.14 -7.69
C ASP A 234 15.49 18.02 -9.22
N ILE A 235 15.26 16.82 -9.75
CA ILE A 235 14.96 16.60 -11.18
C ILE A 235 13.70 17.39 -11.58
N ILE A 236 12.63 17.31 -10.82
CA ILE A 236 11.39 18.03 -11.12
C ILE A 236 11.65 19.55 -11.16
N ASN A 237 12.35 20.08 -10.17
CA ASN A 237 12.63 21.52 -10.06
C ASN A 237 13.63 21.99 -11.12
N GLN A 238 14.64 21.18 -11.44
CA GLN A 238 15.61 21.46 -12.49
C GLN A 238 14.93 21.64 -13.86
N TYR A 239 13.89 20.85 -14.11
CA TYR A 239 13.17 20.85 -15.39
C TYR A 239 11.83 21.60 -15.31
N GLY A 240 11.82 22.75 -14.64
CA GLY A 240 10.71 23.72 -14.64
C GLY A 240 9.59 23.44 -13.64
N GLY A 241 9.78 22.50 -12.71
CA GLY A 241 8.87 22.31 -11.57
C GLY A 241 9.07 23.36 -10.48
N LYS A 242 8.14 23.39 -9.53
CA LYS A 242 8.16 24.31 -8.38
C LYS A 242 7.73 23.57 -7.10
N LEU A 243 8.31 22.40 -6.85
CA LEU A 243 8.08 21.68 -5.61
C LEU A 243 8.73 22.43 -4.45
N LYS A 244 7.99 22.62 -3.37
CA LYS A 244 8.54 23.14 -2.12
C LYS A 244 9.39 22.04 -1.46
N PRO A 245 10.46 22.40 -0.72
CA PRO A 245 11.24 21.43 0.03
C PRO A 245 10.33 20.63 0.96
N THR A 246 10.46 19.33 0.89
CA THR A 246 9.70 18.40 1.74
C THR A 246 10.54 17.14 1.99
N TRP A 247 10.22 16.42 3.04
CA TRP A 247 10.88 15.17 3.42
C TRP A 247 9.84 14.11 3.68
N GLY A 248 10.16 12.89 3.30
CA GLY A 248 9.34 11.73 3.59
C GLY A 248 9.88 10.92 4.76
N VAL A 249 9.38 9.70 4.91
CA VAL A 249 9.81 8.78 5.97
C VAL A 249 11.20 8.23 5.66
N PRO A 250 12.16 8.31 6.60
CA PRO A 250 13.47 7.68 6.42
C PRO A 250 13.35 6.17 6.20
N VAL A 251 14.12 5.64 5.25
CA VAL A 251 14.09 4.19 4.93
C VAL A 251 14.47 3.35 6.13
N GLU A 252 15.40 3.82 6.94
CA GLU A 252 15.85 3.14 8.18
C GLU A 252 14.70 2.96 9.18
N GLU A 253 13.80 3.93 9.28
CA GLU A 253 12.60 3.79 10.14
C GLU A 253 11.58 2.81 9.56
N ILE A 254 11.43 2.75 8.23
CA ILE A 254 10.61 1.72 7.58
C ILE A 254 11.19 0.33 7.87
N GLN A 255 12.51 0.15 7.70
CA GLN A 255 13.21 -1.10 7.99
C GLN A 255 13.08 -1.49 9.47
N LEU A 256 13.12 -0.53 10.39
CA LEU A 256 12.86 -0.77 11.79
C LEU A 256 11.41 -1.23 12.04
N GLY A 257 10.45 -0.62 11.34
CA GLY A 257 9.05 -1.07 11.36
C GLY A 257 8.89 -2.51 10.86
N ILE A 258 9.57 -2.87 9.77
CA ILE A 258 9.57 -4.25 9.24
C ILE A 258 10.09 -5.26 10.27
N LYS A 259 11.17 -4.93 10.98
CA LYS A 259 11.70 -5.77 12.07
C LYS A 259 10.70 -5.93 13.22
N ASN A 260 9.72 -5.04 13.33
CA ASN A 260 8.74 -5.00 14.39
C ASN A 260 7.30 -5.22 13.91
N GLY A 261 7.10 -6.05 12.90
CA GLY A 261 5.77 -6.54 12.51
C GLY A 261 5.09 -5.85 11.34
N VAL A 262 5.67 -4.79 10.77
CA VAL A 262 5.17 -4.21 9.52
C VAL A 262 5.43 -5.18 8.37
N ARG A 263 4.37 -5.48 7.61
CA ARG A 263 4.48 -6.41 6.47
C ARG A 263 4.05 -5.77 5.15
N LYS A 264 3.22 -4.71 5.17
CA LYS A 264 2.83 -3.94 3.99
C LYS A 264 3.27 -2.50 4.13
N ILE A 265 3.89 -1.94 3.09
CA ILE A 265 4.36 -0.57 3.06
C ILE A 265 3.81 0.13 1.81
N ASN A 266 2.99 1.15 2.01
CA ASN A 266 2.39 1.92 0.91
C ASN A 266 3.39 2.90 0.31
N VAL A 267 3.56 2.84 -1.02
CA VAL A 267 4.45 3.73 -1.78
C VAL A 267 3.70 4.27 -2.99
N ASP A 268 3.42 5.56 -3.00
CA ASP A 268 2.78 6.27 -4.11
C ASP A 268 3.59 7.50 -4.55
N THR A 269 3.83 8.43 -3.64
CA THR A 269 4.46 9.73 -3.94
C THR A 269 5.80 9.56 -4.65
N ASP A 270 6.65 8.62 -4.23
CA ASP A 270 7.96 8.39 -4.85
C ASP A 270 7.83 8.05 -6.34
N ASN A 271 6.83 7.24 -6.68
CA ASN A 271 6.53 6.83 -8.05
C ASN A 271 6.01 8.00 -8.89
N ARG A 272 5.11 8.81 -8.32
CA ARG A 272 4.59 10.03 -8.98
C ARG A 272 5.73 11.02 -9.27
N LEU A 273 6.64 11.21 -8.33
CA LEU A 273 7.81 12.08 -8.52
C LEU A 273 8.73 11.60 -9.64
N ALA A 274 9.01 10.29 -9.68
CA ALA A 274 9.86 9.70 -10.71
C ALA A 274 9.29 9.88 -12.12
N ILE A 275 8.01 9.57 -12.31
CA ILE A 275 7.31 9.75 -13.60
C ILE A 275 7.31 11.22 -14.01
N THR A 276 6.89 12.11 -13.10
CA THR A 276 6.78 13.54 -13.38
C THR A 276 8.14 14.16 -13.74
N GLY A 277 9.19 13.80 -13.01
CA GLY A 277 10.55 14.28 -13.27
C GLY A 277 11.06 13.84 -14.64
N ALA A 278 10.87 12.60 -15.01
CA ALA A 278 11.27 12.07 -16.30
C ALA A 278 10.53 12.72 -17.46
N ILE A 279 9.22 12.93 -17.36
CA ILE A 279 8.41 13.60 -18.40
C ILE A 279 8.87 15.05 -18.55
N ARG A 280 9.03 15.78 -17.44
CA ARG A 280 9.52 17.17 -17.47
C ARG A 280 10.88 17.29 -18.14
N LYS A 281 11.80 16.37 -17.84
CA LYS A 281 13.12 16.31 -18.45
C LYS A 281 13.01 16.19 -19.97
N VAL A 282 12.17 15.28 -20.47
CA VAL A 282 11.99 15.12 -21.93
C VAL A 282 11.49 16.41 -22.57
N PHE A 283 10.47 17.04 -22.04
CA PHE A 283 9.92 18.27 -22.60
C PHE A 283 10.86 19.47 -22.50
N PHE A 284 11.74 19.49 -21.49
CA PHE A 284 12.75 20.52 -21.37
C PHE A 284 13.91 20.34 -22.37
N GLU A 285 14.39 19.11 -22.53
CA GLU A 285 15.51 18.79 -23.41
C GLU A 285 15.10 18.69 -24.88
N LYS A 286 13.83 18.37 -25.16
CA LYS A 286 13.22 18.23 -26.49
C LYS A 286 11.88 18.94 -26.52
N PRO A 287 11.85 20.29 -26.62
CA PRO A 287 10.60 21.05 -26.57
C PRO A 287 9.62 20.72 -27.70
N GLU A 288 10.12 20.18 -28.81
CA GLU A 288 9.31 19.75 -29.95
C GLU A 288 8.68 18.36 -29.80
N GLU A 289 9.00 17.63 -28.73
CA GLU A 289 8.48 16.27 -28.55
C GLU A 289 6.99 16.26 -28.25
N PHE A 290 6.24 15.46 -28.98
CA PHE A 290 4.78 15.33 -28.83
C PHE A 290 4.27 13.89 -28.87
N ASP A 291 5.15 12.90 -29.15
CA ASP A 291 4.73 11.48 -29.13
C ASP A 291 4.68 10.95 -27.69
N PRO A 292 3.49 10.54 -27.18
CA PRO A 292 3.37 10.00 -25.82
C PRO A 292 4.34 8.86 -25.51
N ARG A 293 4.66 8.02 -26.47
CA ARG A 293 5.60 6.91 -26.31
C ARG A 293 7.01 7.39 -25.97
N SER A 294 7.41 8.52 -26.52
CA SER A 294 8.74 9.11 -26.32
C SER A 294 8.95 9.67 -24.92
N TYR A 295 7.94 10.20 -24.27
CA TYR A 295 8.05 10.73 -22.91
C TYR A 295 7.54 9.78 -21.83
N MET A 296 6.62 8.84 -22.16
CA MET A 296 6.15 7.85 -21.20
C MET A 296 7.14 6.68 -21.01
N LYS A 297 7.93 6.32 -22.03
CA LYS A 297 8.95 5.28 -21.89
C LYS A 297 10.02 5.62 -20.85
N PRO A 298 10.70 6.79 -20.89
CA PRO A 298 11.63 7.16 -19.82
C PRO A 298 10.94 7.34 -18.46
N ALA A 299 9.68 7.77 -18.42
CA ALA A 299 8.89 7.85 -17.20
C ALA A 299 8.69 6.48 -16.54
N ARG A 300 8.34 5.45 -17.34
CA ARG A 300 8.23 4.06 -16.88
C ARG A 300 9.56 3.55 -16.32
N GLU A 301 10.67 3.77 -17.03
CA GLU A 301 12.01 3.36 -16.58
C GLU A 301 12.42 4.05 -15.27
N ALA A 302 12.11 5.33 -15.10
CA ALA A 302 12.39 6.06 -13.87
C ALA A 302 11.59 5.48 -12.69
N MET A 303 10.31 5.21 -12.86
CA MET A 303 9.48 4.57 -11.84
C MET A 303 9.95 3.15 -11.54
N LYS A 304 10.27 2.34 -12.55
CA LYS A 304 10.80 0.98 -12.37
C LYS A 304 12.00 0.96 -11.41
N LYS A 305 12.95 1.89 -11.60
CA LYS A 305 14.14 2.00 -10.73
C LYS A 305 13.77 2.31 -9.29
N VAL A 306 12.82 3.20 -9.07
CA VAL A 306 12.33 3.54 -7.72
C VAL A 306 11.68 2.32 -7.07
N VAL A 307 10.79 1.64 -7.78
CA VAL A 307 10.10 0.45 -7.29
C VAL A 307 11.10 -0.67 -6.95
N ALA A 308 12.05 -0.97 -7.84
CA ALA A 308 13.08 -1.99 -7.61
C ALA A 308 13.94 -1.65 -6.38
N THR A 309 14.29 -0.37 -6.20
CA THR A 309 15.02 0.10 -5.04
C THR A 309 14.22 -0.15 -3.74
N ARG A 310 12.93 0.18 -3.73
CA ARG A 310 12.06 -0.06 -2.56
C ARG A 310 11.90 -1.54 -2.28
N MET A 311 11.69 -2.38 -3.29
CA MET A 311 11.63 -3.83 -3.13
C MET A 311 12.88 -4.39 -2.45
N THR A 312 14.05 -3.91 -2.85
CA THR A 312 15.33 -4.30 -2.23
C THR A 312 15.44 -3.79 -0.79
N GLN A 313 15.10 -2.52 -0.54
CA GLN A 313 15.19 -1.90 0.79
C GLN A 313 14.23 -2.51 1.82
N PHE A 314 13.08 -3.02 1.36
CA PHE A 314 12.10 -3.69 2.22
C PHE A 314 12.43 -5.17 2.45
N GLY A 315 13.45 -5.70 1.78
CA GLY A 315 13.88 -7.09 1.88
C GLY A 315 13.04 -8.06 1.07
N GLN A 316 12.09 -7.59 0.23
CA GLN A 316 11.22 -8.48 -0.56
C GLN A 316 11.89 -9.05 -1.81
N ALA A 317 13.04 -8.52 -2.21
CA ALA A 317 13.79 -9.02 -3.36
C ALA A 317 14.29 -10.46 -3.14
N GLY A 318 14.14 -11.31 -4.15
CA GLY A 318 14.55 -12.71 -4.11
C GLY A 318 13.51 -13.70 -3.60
N HIS A 319 12.37 -13.24 -3.13
CA HIS A 319 11.37 -14.07 -2.45
C HIS A 319 10.24 -14.60 -3.35
N ILE A 320 10.34 -14.47 -4.66
CA ILE A 320 9.32 -14.97 -5.60
C ILE A 320 9.10 -16.49 -5.48
N GLY A 321 10.15 -17.24 -5.15
CA GLY A 321 10.12 -18.70 -5.04
C GLY A 321 9.55 -19.26 -3.73
N ASP A 322 9.28 -18.40 -2.75
CA ASP A 322 8.79 -18.81 -1.42
C ASP A 322 7.29 -19.14 -1.44
N TYR A 323 6.61 -18.85 -2.53
CA TYR A 323 5.15 -18.93 -2.65
C TYR A 323 4.72 -20.17 -3.42
N ALA A 324 3.93 -21.02 -2.75
CA ALA A 324 3.04 -21.98 -3.40
C ALA A 324 1.62 -21.36 -3.37
N PRO A 325 1.12 -20.80 -4.49
CA PRO A 325 -0.12 -20.05 -4.49
C PRO A 325 -1.32 -20.86 -4.02
N ILE A 326 -2.08 -20.30 -3.10
CA ILE A 326 -3.30 -20.87 -2.56
C ILE A 326 -4.48 -20.23 -3.28
N PRO A 327 -5.35 -21.02 -3.96
CA PRO A 327 -6.55 -20.49 -4.59
C PRO A 327 -7.46 -19.78 -3.57
N LEU A 328 -8.14 -18.72 -3.99
CA LEU A 328 -9.04 -17.97 -3.09
C LEU A 328 -10.15 -18.86 -2.49
N GLU A 329 -10.64 -19.84 -3.24
CA GLU A 329 -11.62 -20.82 -2.74
C GLU A 329 -11.08 -21.64 -1.56
N GLU A 330 -9.80 -21.99 -1.59
CA GLU A 330 -9.14 -22.67 -0.48
C GLU A 330 -8.88 -21.71 0.68
N MET A 331 -8.53 -20.46 0.40
CA MET A 331 -8.44 -19.43 1.44
C MET A 331 -9.80 -19.20 2.12
N ALA A 332 -10.89 -19.18 1.37
CA ALA A 332 -12.24 -19.07 1.95
C ALA A 332 -12.56 -20.21 2.93
N LYS A 333 -12.16 -21.44 2.61
CA LYS A 333 -12.32 -22.58 3.54
C LYS A 333 -11.49 -22.42 4.81
N ARG A 334 -10.26 -21.88 4.68
CA ARG A 334 -9.40 -21.61 5.84
C ARG A 334 -9.98 -20.56 6.77
N TYR A 335 -10.65 -19.54 6.22
CA TYR A 335 -11.37 -18.53 7.02
C TYR A 335 -12.63 -19.12 7.73
N GLN A 336 -13.27 -20.15 7.16
CA GLN A 336 -14.43 -20.84 7.76
C GLN A 336 -14.02 -21.87 8.81
N GLY A 337 -12.80 -22.41 8.74
CA GLY A 337 -12.24 -23.30 9.74
C GLY A 337 -11.91 -22.57 11.06
N ASN A 338 -11.80 -23.32 12.15
CA ASN A 338 -11.55 -22.78 13.49
C ASN A 338 -10.20 -22.05 13.59
N GLY A 339 -10.19 -20.78 13.26
CA GLY A 339 -9.06 -19.88 13.43
C GLY A 339 -8.53 -19.31 12.12
N LYS A 340 -8.17 -18.02 12.15
CA LYS A 340 -7.33 -17.40 11.13
C LYS A 340 -6.11 -18.30 10.91
N PRO A 341 -5.60 -18.44 9.66
CA PRO A 341 -4.33 -19.11 9.44
C PRO A 341 -3.33 -18.52 10.42
N ALA A 342 -2.91 -19.29 11.40
CA ALA A 342 -1.92 -18.85 12.34
C ALA A 342 -0.66 -18.55 11.55
N VAL A 343 -0.04 -17.39 11.80
CA VAL A 343 1.37 -17.19 11.44
C VAL A 343 2.10 -18.21 12.31
N GLU A 344 2.51 -19.32 11.73
CA GLU A 344 3.40 -20.23 12.45
C GLU A 344 4.67 -19.42 12.76
N SER A 345 4.81 -19.05 14.02
CA SER A 345 6.03 -18.44 14.52
C SER A 345 7.14 -19.42 14.23
N GLY A 346 7.99 -19.09 13.26
CA GLY A 346 9.24 -19.80 13.07
C GLY A 346 10.00 -19.77 14.41
N SER A 347 10.19 -20.96 14.95
CA SER A 347 11.03 -21.23 16.12
C SER A 347 12.45 -20.77 15.90
#